data_a3abe258d54adbaedf3fd043bf76d9f4
#
_entry.id   a3abe258d54adbaedf3fd043bf76d9f4
#
_cell.length_a   1.000
_cell.length_b   1.000
_cell.length_c   1.000
_cell.angle_alpha   90.00
_cell.angle_beta   90.00
_cell.angle_gamma   90.00
#
_symmetry.space_group_name_H-M   'P 1'
#
loop_
_entity.id
_entity.type
_entity.pdbx_description
1 polymer ?
#
loop_
_entity_poly.entity_id
_entity_poly.type
_entity_poly.pdbx_seq_one_letter_code
_entity_poly.pdbx_strand_id
1 'polypeptide(L)'
;VVGESLIDIIKTISKKDWYLLMKDNSVNAYKFYNPPYEVTEGYFNSGIVHEYSSPVCSIRGIYVNILHHKITHGTIHLSTLGQHPNCNTGGFGDACPGSFEDRDICLSDPGKLLTLLEEISSTYEKIHLDSSYYKPTIPFDVKQEYKWKAS
;
A
#
# COMPACT_ATOMS: atom_id res chain seq x y z
N VAL A 1 -18.41 -23.15 -5.57
CA VAL A 1 -17.48 -23.93 -6.38
C VAL A 1 -16.21 -23.12 -6.57
N VAL A 2 -15.07 -23.75 -6.26
CA VAL A 2 -13.76 -23.07 -6.30
C VAL A 2 -13.45 -22.51 -7.69
N GLY A 3 -13.86 -23.18 -8.76
CA GLY A 3 -13.61 -22.73 -10.12
C GLY A 3 -14.32 -21.42 -10.49
N GLU A 4 -15.54 -21.22 -10.01
CA GLU A 4 -16.30 -19.99 -10.26
C GLU A 4 -15.65 -18.81 -9.55
N SER A 5 -15.21 -18.99 -8.31
CA SER A 5 -14.50 -17.93 -7.56
C SER A 5 -13.21 -17.52 -8.26
N LEU A 6 -12.45 -18.47 -8.81
CA LEU A 6 -11.24 -18.19 -9.56
C LEU A 6 -11.51 -17.40 -10.83
N ILE A 7 -12.60 -17.69 -11.55
CA ILE A 7 -12.97 -16.97 -12.77
C ILE A 7 -13.31 -15.51 -12.44
N ASP A 8 -14.05 -15.27 -11.37
CA ASP A 8 -14.40 -13.92 -10.94
C ASP A 8 -13.15 -13.14 -10.48
N ILE A 9 -12.23 -13.80 -9.80
CA ILE A 9 -10.94 -13.22 -9.43
C ILE A 9 -10.15 -12.80 -10.67
N ILE A 10 -10.04 -13.67 -11.66
CA ILE A 10 -9.31 -13.37 -12.89
C ILE A 10 -9.92 -12.18 -13.61
N LYS A 11 -11.23 -12.08 -13.69
CA LYS A 11 -11.91 -10.93 -14.29
C LYS A 11 -11.61 -9.62 -13.54
N THR A 12 -11.49 -9.68 -12.23
CA THR A 12 -11.16 -8.52 -11.40
C THR A 12 -9.70 -8.12 -11.55
N ILE A 13 -8.78 -9.07 -11.58
CA ILE A 13 -7.34 -8.87 -11.76
C ILE A 13 -7.02 -8.12 -13.05
N SER A 14 -7.70 -8.44 -14.15
CA SER A 14 -7.35 -7.92 -15.48
C SER A 14 -7.52 -6.41 -15.62
N LYS A 15 -8.09 -5.73 -14.64
CA LYS A 15 -8.41 -4.30 -14.74
C LYS A 15 -7.38 -3.36 -14.10
N LYS A 16 -6.64 -3.78 -13.05
CA LYS A 16 -5.84 -2.85 -12.23
C LYS A 16 -4.49 -3.40 -11.76
N ASP A 17 -3.96 -4.42 -12.40
CA ASP A 17 -2.68 -5.04 -12.05
C ASP A 17 -2.61 -5.68 -10.66
N TRP A 18 -3.75 -5.95 -10.07
CA TRP A 18 -3.85 -6.69 -8.82
C TRP A 18 -4.18 -8.15 -9.06
N TYR A 19 -3.56 -9.02 -8.27
CA TYR A 19 -3.88 -10.45 -8.23
C TYR A 19 -4.63 -10.74 -6.95
N LEU A 20 -5.85 -11.25 -7.07
CA LEU A 20 -6.72 -11.51 -5.92
C LEU A 20 -6.97 -13.01 -5.78
N LEU A 21 -6.81 -13.52 -4.57
CA LEU A 21 -7.24 -14.85 -4.18
C LEU A 21 -8.31 -14.69 -3.10
N MET A 22 -9.54 -14.95 -3.46
CA MET A 22 -10.69 -14.81 -2.57
C MET A 22 -11.08 -16.16 -1.97
N LYS A 23 -11.32 -16.15 -0.66
CA LYS A 23 -11.90 -17.26 0.10
C LYS A 23 -13.09 -16.70 0.88
N ASP A 24 -13.87 -17.58 1.51
CA ASP A 24 -15.16 -17.18 2.13
C ASP A 24 -15.11 -15.89 2.95
N ASN A 25 -14.13 -15.72 3.84
CA ASN A 25 -14.02 -14.56 4.71
C ASN A 25 -12.66 -13.85 4.60
N SER A 26 -11.93 -14.15 3.53
CA SER A 26 -10.59 -13.56 3.38
C SER A 26 -10.26 -13.26 1.93
N VAL A 27 -9.38 -12.27 1.75
CA VAL A 27 -8.81 -11.93 0.45
C VAL A 27 -7.31 -11.80 0.62
N ASN A 28 -6.56 -12.45 -0.25
CA ASN A 28 -5.14 -12.22 -0.42
C ASN A 28 -4.96 -11.44 -1.72
N ALA A 29 -4.41 -10.25 -1.62
CA ALA A 29 -4.21 -9.36 -2.77
C ALA A 29 -2.72 -9.08 -2.95
N TYR A 30 -2.26 -9.15 -4.19
CA TYR A 30 -0.86 -8.89 -4.56
C TYR A 30 -0.81 -7.88 -5.69
N LYS A 31 0.08 -6.90 -5.57
CA LYS A 31 0.44 -6.01 -6.67
C LYS A 31 1.95 -6.07 -6.87
N PHE A 32 2.39 -6.30 -8.09
CA PHE A 32 3.81 -6.33 -8.44
C PHE A 32 4.14 -5.12 -9.30
N TYR A 33 5.24 -4.46 -8.94
CA TYR A 33 5.76 -3.32 -9.70
C TYR A 33 6.93 -3.79 -10.57
N ASN A 34 6.81 -3.66 -11.88
CA ASN A 34 7.86 -3.99 -12.83
C ASN A 34 7.95 -2.89 -13.90
N PRO A 35 8.96 -2.00 -13.86
CA PRO A 35 10.05 -1.95 -12.88
C PRO A 35 9.59 -1.53 -11.47
N PRO A 36 10.43 -1.74 -10.44
CA PRO A 36 10.10 -1.29 -9.08
C PRO A 36 9.77 0.19 -9.03
N TYR A 37 8.81 0.53 -8.18
CA TYR A 37 8.36 1.93 -8.02
C TYR A 37 9.31 2.69 -7.09
N GLU A 38 9.93 3.75 -7.58
CA GLU A 38 10.83 4.59 -6.79
C GLU A 38 10.03 5.56 -5.91
N VAL A 39 10.22 5.48 -4.60
CA VAL A 39 9.57 6.35 -3.63
C VAL A 39 10.42 7.60 -3.44
N THR A 40 9.93 8.72 -3.94
CA THR A 40 10.66 9.99 -3.96
C THR A 40 9.98 11.11 -3.18
N GLU A 41 8.81 10.85 -2.61
CA GLU A 41 8.02 11.88 -1.93
C GLU A 41 7.59 11.44 -0.53
N GLY A 42 7.56 12.40 0.39
CA GLY A 42 6.98 12.23 1.71
C GLY A 42 6.00 13.35 2.01
N TYR A 43 4.98 13.08 2.80
CA TYR A 43 3.95 14.05 3.13
C TYR A 43 3.74 14.18 4.63
N PHE A 44 3.29 15.37 5.05
CA PHE A 44 2.86 15.69 6.40
C PHE A 44 1.34 15.77 6.46
N ASN A 45 0.77 15.56 7.64
CA ASN A 45 -0.67 15.71 7.85
C ASN A 45 -1.19 17.12 7.53
N SER A 46 -0.30 18.13 7.60
CA SER A 46 -0.61 19.50 7.19
C SER A 46 -0.83 19.67 5.69
N GLY A 47 -0.51 18.66 4.88
CA GLY A 47 -0.60 18.72 3.43
C GLY A 47 0.69 19.12 2.73
N ILE A 48 1.75 19.39 3.48
CA ILE A 48 3.06 19.68 2.92
C ILE A 48 3.69 18.39 2.40
N VAL A 49 4.28 18.45 1.21
CA VAL A 49 4.96 17.31 0.57
C VAL A 49 6.42 17.71 0.31
N HIS A 50 7.32 16.83 0.74
CA HIS A 50 8.75 16.93 0.40
C HIS A 50 9.05 16.00 -0.76
N GLU A 51 9.64 16.51 -1.82
CA GLU A 51 10.23 15.73 -2.90
C GLU A 51 11.72 15.61 -2.66
N TYR A 52 12.24 14.37 -2.66
CA TYR A 52 13.64 14.09 -2.38
C TYR A 52 14.48 14.01 -3.65
N SER A 53 15.75 14.39 -3.54
CA SER A 53 16.70 14.39 -4.66
C SER A 53 17.03 12.97 -5.16
N SER A 54 16.85 11.98 -4.27
CA SER A 54 17.10 10.57 -4.59
C SER A 54 15.98 9.71 -4.03
N PRO A 55 15.67 8.57 -4.64
CA PRO A 55 14.66 7.66 -4.08
C PRO A 55 15.06 7.18 -2.69
N VAL A 56 14.09 7.19 -1.78
CA VAL A 56 14.30 6.69 -0.41
C VAL A 56 14.34 5.16 -0.40
N CYS A 57 13.46 4.56 -1.19
CA CYS A 57 13.41 3.11 -1.39
C CYS A 57 12.69 2.85 -2.71
N SER A 58 12.67 1.59 -3.14
CA SER A 58 11.87 1.16 -4.28
C SER A 58 10.94 0.03 -3.87
N ILE A 59 9.69 0.08 -4.30
CA ILE A 59 8.68 -0.94 -4.00
C ILE A 59 8.64 -1.95 -5.13
N ARG A 60 8.88 -3.23 -4.81
CA ARG A 60 8.75 -4.34 -5.76
C ARG A 60 7.35 -4.93 -5.76
N GLY A 61 6.67 -4.88 -4.64
CA GLY A 61 5.33 -5.41 -4.52
C GLY A 61 4.66 -5.06 -3.21
N ILE A 62 3.33 -5.19 -3.22
CA ILE A 62 2.49 -5.00 -2.05
C ILE A 62 1.64 -6.25 -1.89
N TYR A 63 1.58 -6.77 -0.67
CA TYR A 63 0.73 -7.88 -0.28
C TYR A 63 -0.24 -7.41 0.80
N VAL A 64 -1.54 -7.64 0.58
CA VAL A 64 -2.58 -7.30 1.54
C VAL A 64 -3.38 -8.55 1.85
N ASN A 65 -3.51 -8.88 3.13
CA ASN A 65 -4.31 -10.01 3.59
C ASN A 65 -5.47 -9.48 4.42
N ILE A 66 -6.67 -9.55 3.86
CA ILE A 66 -7.90 -9.08 4.53
C ILE A 66 -8.60 -10.30 5.15
N LEU A 67 -8.68 -10.33 6.47
CA LEU A 67 -9.36 -11.38 7.24
C LEU A 67 -10.56 -10.79 7.97
N HIS A 68 -11.67 -11.53 7.92
CA HIS A 68 -12.90 -11.12 8.63
C HIS A 68 -13.33 -9.68 8.32
N HIS A 69 -13.20 -9.28 7.04
CA HIS A 69 -13.61 -7.96 6.54
C HIS A 69 -12.87 -6.78 7.17
N LYS A 70 -11.66 -7.03 7.73
CA LYS A 70 -10.87 -5.99 8.40
C LYS A 70 -9.40 -6.03 8.01
N ILE A 71 -8.78 -4.85 8.05
CA ILE A 71 -7.33 -4.70 7.97
C ILE A 71 -6.82 -4.43 9.39
N THR A 72 -5.82 -5.20 9.80
CA THR A 72 -5.21 -5.08 11.13
C THR A 72 -3.69 -5.02 10.98
N HIS A 73 -2.97 -4.93 12.09
CA HIS A 73 -1.51 -5.01 12.07
C HIS A 73 -1.06 -6.35 11.51
N GLY A 74 -0.02 -6.31 10.67
CA GLY A 74 0.51 -7.52 10.04
C GLY A 74 -0.25 -7.99 8.81
N THR A 75 -1.19 -7.20 8.31
CA THR A 75 -1.98 -7.57 7.11
C THR A 75 -1.50 -6.90 5.84
N ILE A 76 -0.73 -5.82 5.94
CA ILE A 76 -0.16 -5.13 4.79
C ILE A 76 1.36 -5.30 4.82
N HIS A 77 1.93 -5.84 3.75
CA HIS A 77 3.36 -6.07 3.62
C HIS A 77 3.88 -5.43 2.35
N LEU A 78 5.07 -4.83 2.44
CA LEU A 78 5.76 -4.28 1.29
C LEU A 78 7.04 -5.06 1.03
N SER A 79 7.26 -5.43 -0.23
CA SER A 79 8.54 -5.95 -0.69
C SER A 79 9.31 -4.79 -1.32
N THR A 80 10.46 -4.42 -0.73
CA THR A 80 11.18 -3.21 -1.13
C THR A 80 12.67 -3.45 -1.31
N LEU A 81 13.28 -2.59 -2.12
CA LEU A 81 14.72 -2.37 -2.17
C LEU A 81 15.00 -1.12 -1.32
N GLY A 82 15.75 -1.29 -0.24
CA GLY A 82 15.86 -0.27 0.80
C GLY A 82 14.64 -0.31 1.72
N GLN A 83 14.78 0.22 2.92
CA GLN A 83 13.69 0.21 3.90
C GLN A 83 12.72 1.36 3.65
N HIS A 84 11.43 1.01 3.52
CA HIS A 84 10.37 2.00 3.55
C HIS A 84 10.21 2.50 4.99
N PRO A 85 10.28 3.82 5.26
CA PRO A 85 10.24 4.35 6.62
C PRO A 85 8.97 4.03 7.42
N ASN A 86 7.88 3.69 6.74
CA ASN A 86 6.62 3.31 7.39
C ASN A 86 6.46 1.79 7.52
N CYS A 87 7.51 1.03 7.28
CA CYS A 87 7.55 -0.43 7.45
C CYS A 87 8.56 -0.79 8.54
N ASN A 88 8.31 -1.90 9.25
CA ASN A 88 9.14 -2.30 10.38
C ASN A 88 10.50 -2.89 10.01
N THR A 89 10.64 -3.45 8.80
CA THR A 89 11.91 -4.04 8.34
C THR A 89 12.17 -3.71 6.89
N GLY A 90 13.44 -3.74 6.48
CA GLY A 90 13.80 -3.66 5.08
C GLY A 90 13.52 -4.97 4.35
N GLY A 91 13.43 -4.90 3.03
CA GLY A 91 13.21 -6.05 2.17
C GLY A 91 11.76 -6.49 2.08
N PHE A 92 11.25 -7.19 3.06
CA PHE A 92 9.85 -7.59 3.15
C PHE A 92 9.36 -7.32 4.58
N GLY A 93 8.57 -6.30 4.76
CA GLY A 93 8.16 -5.87 6.09
C GLY A 93 6.72 -5.45 6.20
N ASP A 94 6.21 -5.52 7.44
CA ASP A 94 4.87 -5.08 7.79
C ASP A 94 4.77 -3.57 7.71
N ALA A 95 3.73 -3.08 7.06
CA ALA A 95 3.40 -1.67 7.03
C ALA A 95 2.38 -1.35 8.13
N CYS A 96 2.49 -0.17 8.73
CA CYS A 96 1.48 0.33 9.63
C CYS A 96 0.17 0.56 8.85
N PRO A 97 -0.97 -0.03 9.28
CA PRO A 97 -2.22 0.10 8.54
C PRO A 97 -2.84 1.50 8.60
N GLY A 98 -2.45 2.32 9.59
CA GLY A 98 -2.94 3.69 9.69
C GLY A 98 -4.45 3.80 9.67
N SER A 99 -4.98 4.66 8.82
CA SER A 99 -6.43 4.90 8.70
C SER A 99 -7.21 3.73 8.11
N PHE A 100 -6.54 2.72 7.58
CA PHE A 100 -7.21 1.52 7.06
C PHE A 100 -7.61 0.55 8.17
N GLU A 101 -6.99 0.67 9.35
CA GLU A 101 -7.28 -0.21 10.47
C GLU A 101 -8.73 -0.03 10.93
N ASP A 102 -9.38 -1.16 11.21
CA ASP A 102 -10.74 -1.25 11.71
C ASP A 102 -11.85 -0.74 10.77
N ARG A 103 -11.53 -0.41 9.53
CA ARG A 103 -12.58 -0.15 8.54
C ARG A 103 -13.34 -1.44 8.21
N ASP A 104 -14.65 -1.34 8.04
CA ASP A 104 -15.44 -2.43 7.48
C ASP A 104 -15.22 -2.51 5.98
N ILE A 105 -14.81 -3.68 5.51
CA ILE A 105 -14.47 -3.88 4.11
C ILE A 105 -15.49 -4.80 3.46
N CYS A 106 -16.05 -4.34 2.35
CA CYS A 106 -16.99 -5.12 1.56
C CYS A 106 -16.21 -6.05 0.62
N LEU A 107 -16.22 -7.35 0.91
CA LEU A 107 -15.56 -8.35 0.06
C LEU A 107 -16.44 -8.82 -1.11
N SER A 108 -17.75 -8.54 -1.06
CA SER A 108 -18.70 -8.97 -2.10
C SER A 108 -18.79 -8.00 -3.28
N ASP A 109 -18.21 -6.81 -3.18
CA ASP A 109 -18.20 -5.82 -4.24
C ASP A 109 -16.77 -5.64 -4.77
N PRO A 110 -16.43 -6.26 -5.92
CA PRO A 110 -15.08 -6.17 -6.48
C PRO A 110 -14.63 -4.75 -6.80
N GLY A 111 -15.54 -3.89 -7.21
CA GLY A 111 -15.23 -2.50 -7.52
C GLY A 111 -14.78 -1.72 -6.29
N LYS A 112 -15.48 -1.88 -5.17
CA LYS A 112 -15.11 -1.26 -3.90
C LYS A 112 -13.81 -1.82 -3.35
N LEU A 113 -13.61 -3.12 -3.48
CA LEU A 113 -12.37 -3.76 -3.05
C LEU A 113 -11.17 -3.24 -3.84
N LEU A 114 -11.30 -3.14 -5.16
CA LEU A 114 -10.22 -2.59 -6.00
C LEU A 114 -9.93 -1.12 -5.66
N THR A 115 -10.95 -0.32 -5.41
CA THR A 115 -10.77 1.08 -5.00
C THR A 115 -9.97 1.17 -3.69
N LEU A 116 -10.30 0.32 -2.72
CA LEU A 116 -9.55 0.25 -1.47
C LEU A 116 -8.09 -0.16 -1.70
N LEU A 117 -7.85 -1.19 -2.51
CA LEU A 117 -6.49 -1.66 -2.81
C LEU A 117 -5.66 -0.59 -3.52
N GLU A 118 -6.25 0.17 -4.45
CA GLU A 118 -5.60 1.29 -5.10
C GLU A 118 -5.29 2.41 -4.11
N GLU A 119 -6.18 2.68 -3.16
CA GLU A 119 -5.95 3.63 -2.09
C GLU A 119 -4.78 3.19 -1.20
N ILE A 120 -4.70 1.92 -0.86
CA ILE A 120 -3.60 1.35 -0.08
C ILE A 120 -2.27 1.52 -0.83
N SER A 121 -2.21 1.11 -2.09
CA SER A 121 -0.98 1.23 -2.87
C SER A 121 -0.53 2.69 -3.01
N SER A 122 -1.44 3.60 -3.28
CA SER A 122 -1.13 5.04 -3.39
C SER A 122 -0.56 5.60 -2.09
N THR A 123 -1.07 5.14 -0.95
CA THR A 123 -0.59 5.58 0.36
C THR A 123 0.87 5.22 0.58
N TYR A 124 1.27 4.00 0.24
CA TYR A 124 2.64 3.53 0.45
C TYR A 124 3.61 3.91 -0.68
N GLU A 125 3.12 4.43 -1.79
CA GLU A 125 3.96 5.05 -2.82
C GLU A 125 4.54 6.40 -2.38
N LYS A 126 4.16 6.86 -1.19
CA LYS A 126 4.73 8.02 -0.50
C LYS A 126 5.09 7.65 0.93
N ILE A 127 5.85 8.50 1.60
CA ILE A 127 6.23 8.32 3.00
C ILE A 127 5.37 9.24 3.87
N HIS A 128 4.76 8.68 4.91
CA HIS A 128 4.04 9.47 5.91
C HIS A 128 5.03 9.98 6.95
N LEU A 129 5.37 11.26 6.88
CA LEU A 129 6.42 11.86 7.70
C LEU A 129 6.01 12.13 9.14
N ASP A 130 4.72 12.21 9.42
CA ASP A 130 4.18 12.39 10.79
C ASP A 130 3.85 11.08 11.49
N SER A 131 4.20 9.94 10.90
CA SER A 131 3.89 8.66 11.50
C SER A 131 4.62 8.49 12.84
N SER A 132 3.85 8.23 13.91
CA SER A 132 4.41 7.96 15.22
C SER A 132 4.81 6.50 15.42
N TYR A 133 4.31 5.61 14.56
CA TYR A 133 4.54 4.17 14.69
C TYR A 133 5.94 3.77 14.23
N TYR A 134 6.33 4.23 13.05
CA TYR A 134 7.69 4.10 12.55
C TYR A 134 8.19 5.49 12.25
N LYS A 135 9.18 5.95 13.03
CA LYS A 135 9.75 7.28 12.79
C LYS A 135 10.58 7.25 11.51
N PRO A 136 10.17 7.96 10.47
CA PRO A 136 10.99 8.01 9.27
C PRO A 136 12.29 8.77 9.54
N THR A 137 13.41 8.09 9.39
CA THR A 137 14.71 8.72 9.32
C THR A 137 15.09 8.80 7.86
N ILE A 138 14.99 9.99 7.28
CA ILE A 138 15.22 10.16 5.85
C ILE A 138 16.52 10.95 5.68
N PRO A 139 17.61 10.27 5.29
CA PRO A 139 18.92 10.91 5.15
C PRO A 139 19.11 11.64 3.82
N PHE A 140 18.06 11.78 3.02
CA PHE A 140 18.13 12.36 1.68
C PHE A 140 17.75 13.83 1.69
N ASP A 141 18.41 14.61 0.82
CA ASP A 141 18.15 16.02 0.69
C ASP A 141 16.78 16.27 0.07
N VAL A 142 16.06 17.23 0.63
CA VAL A 142 14.81 17.70 0.06
C VAL A 142 15.13 18.54 -1.17
N LYS A 143 14.65 18.09 -2.32
CA LYS A 143 14.81 18.80 -3.60
C LYS A 143 13.87 19.99 -3.67
N GLN A 144 12.61 19.78 -3.27
CA GLN A 144 11.59 20.83 -3.21
C GLN A 144 10.49 20.47 -2.23
N GLU A 145 9.76 21.49 -1.79
CA GLU A 145 8.60 21.36 -0.92
C GLU A 145 7.42 22.01 -1.60
N TYR A 146 6.26 21.37 -1.54
CA TYR A 146 5.03 21.96 -2.05
C TYR A 146 3.85 21.55 -1.17
N LYS A 147 2.75 22.29 -1.28
CA LYS A 147 1.53 21.94 -0.56
C LYS A 147 0.65 21.11 -1.48
N TRP A 148 0.27 19.93 -1.00
CA TRP A 148 -0.65 19.08 -1.73
C TRP A 148 -2.02 19.74 -1.77
N LYS A 149 -2.54 19.93 -2.97
CA LYS A 149 -3.91 20.37 -3.16
C LYS A 149 -4.78 19.13 -3.22
N ALA A 150 -5.60 18.92 -2.18
CA ALA A 150 -6.64 17.91 -2.24
C ALA A 150 -7.60 18.27 -3.37
N SER A 151 -7.69 17.38 -4.34
CA SER A 151 -8.64 17.53 -5.44
C SER A 151 -10.04 17.16 -4.96
#